data_ea791c4565f84a42c3b3d0423937e281
#
_entry.id   ea791c4565f84a42c3b3d0423937e281
#
_cell.length_a   1.000
_cell.length_b   1.000
_cell.length_c   1.000
_cell.angle_alpha   90.00
_cell.angle_beta   90.00
_cell.angle_gamma   90.00
#
_symmetry.space_group_name_H-M   'P 1'
#
loop_
_entity.id
_entity.type
_entity.pdbx_description
1 polymer ?
#
loop_
_entity_poly.entity_id
_entity_poly.type
_entity_poly.pdbx_seq_one_letter_code
_entity_poly.pdbx_strand_id
1 'polypeptide(L)'
;MRLPFFDREEERARLERLMAGREGALGVLYGRRRCGKSRLLREVLPPDRSVYYVGDDRESTLQRASLAGEIARLLPGFDRVTYPDWDALFARWWSEAPAGSVLALDELPALVATAAELPSVLQRYLDRHAERGLHVLLAGSSQRMMQGLVLDRTAPLFGRALEILKIDPLGAGWIRKALRLRDAAKAVESYAVWGGIPRYWELAADHPDLATAVRTLVLSPLGVLHEEPSRLLLDDLRDVIQAASILSVIGQGCHRASEIAARLGKPATSLSRPLQRLMEMHLVERQTPYGVEVRSGKRTLYRISDPYLRYWFRFVEPDRSRLEIRQISAVERRIARRFPHHVGEAWEELARASVPLLDSLGESWGPASRWWGAGLDRKPLEVDLVAANEEGDGILVGEVKWNAQPDAARLLPELERKAERLPFAKGKTVTLGLWLRTPVRGRAAEHVVTPRQVLDVLC
;
A
#
# COMPACT_ATOMS: atom_id res chain seq x y z
N MET A 1 3.72 5.64 -21.08
CA MET A 1 2.30 5.97 -21.44
C MET A 1 1.56 6.37 -20.18
N ARG A 2 0.73 7.43 -20.22
CA ARG A 2 -0.09 7.79 -19.04
C ARG A 2 -1.27 6.82 -18.95
N LEU A 3 -1.39 6.06 -17.84
CA LEU A 3 -2.50 5.14 -17.64
C LEU A 3 -3.82 5.89 -17.43
N PRO A 4 -4.98 5.31 -17.75
CA PRO A 4 -6.27 5.80 -17.29
C PRO A 4 -6.30 5.98 -15.76
N PHE A 5 -7.22 6.77 -15.25
CA PHE A 5 -7.49 6.83 -13.83
C PHE A 5 -8.31 5.58 -13.46
N PHE A 6 -7.75 4.73 -12.62
CA PHE A 6 -8.39 3.50 -12.18
C PHE A 6 -8.85 3.67 -10.76
N ASP A 7 -10.00 3.07 -10.44
CA ASP A 7 -10.52 3.02 -9.08
C ASP A 7 -10.72 4.43 -8.48
N ARG A 8 -10.97 4.53 -7.21
CA ARG A 8 -11.07 5.79 -6.46
C ARG A 8 -12.44 6.49 -6.59
N GLU A 9 -13.47 5.78 -7.01
CA GLU A 9 -14.83 6.31 -7.10
C GLU A 9 -15.33 6.78 -5.73
N GLU A 10 -15.03 6.04 -4.66
CA GLU A 10 -15.44 6.41 -3.30
C GLU A 10 -14.70 7.64 -2.82
N GLU A 11 -13.37 7.65 -2.90
CA GLU A 11 -12.55 8.78 -2.48
C GLU A 11 -12.90 10.04 -3.28
N ARG A 12 -13.12 9.89 -4.58
CA ARG A 12 -13.55 10.96 -5.46
C ARG A 12 -14.91 11.53 -5.03
N ALA A 13 -15.91 10.66 -4.84
CA ALA A 13 -17.26 11.07 -4.43
C ALA A 13 -17.28 11.77 -3.07
N ARG A 14 -16.41 11.34 -2.13
CA ARG A 14 -16.26 11.97 -0.81
C ARG A 14 -15.67 13.38 -0.92
N LEU A 15 -14.62 13.55 -1.73
CA LEU A 15 -14.02 14.88 -1.97
C LEU A 15 -14.96 15.81 -2.73
N GLU A 16 -15.67 15.32 -3.74
CA GLU A 16 -16.67 16.10 -4.48
C GLU A 16 -17.80 16.57 -3.55
N ARG A 17 -18.31 15.71 -2.65
CA ARG A 17 -19.32 16.09 -1.65
C ARG A 17 -18.79 17.13 -0.66
N LEU A 18 -17.55 16.99 -0.20
CA LEU A 18 -16.91 17.97 0.67
C LEU A 18 -16.89 19.36 0.01
N MET A 19 -16.45 19.42 -1.26
CA MET A 19 -16.34 20.68 -2.01
C MET A 19 -17.69 21.25 -2.49
N ALA A 20 -18.78 20.49 -2.42
CA ALA A 20 -20.13 20.94 -2.70
C ALA A 20 -20.81 21.54 -1.46
N GLY A 21 -20.20 21.46 -0.29
CA GLY A 21 -20.69 22.03 0.96
C GLY A 21 -20.78 23.55 0.90
N ARG A 22 -21.72 24.13 1.66
CA ARG A 22 -21.88 25.59 1.77
C ARG A 22 -20.87 26.22 2.73
N GLU A 23 -20.47 25.49 3.74
CA GLU A 23 -19.46 25.91 4.72
C GLU A 23 -18.08 25.42 4.31
N GLY A 24 -17.07 26.20 4.68
CA GLY A 24 -15.67 25.85 4.45
C GLY A 24 -15.30 24.56 5.17
N ALA A 25 -14.58 23.68 4.46
CA ALA A 25 -14.25 22.35 4.96
C ALA A 25 -12.80 21.98 4.70
N LEU A 26 -12.26 21.15 5.59
CA LEU A 26 -10.93 20.55 5.47
C LEU A 26 -11.05 19.10 5.03
N GLY A 27 -10.37 18.74 3.92
CA GLY A 27 -10.13 17.38 3.50
C GLY A 27 -8.64 17.04 3.57
N VAL A 28 -8.31 15.84 3.99
CA VAL A 28 -6.93 15.36 4.14
C VAL A 28 -6.73 14.07 3.39
N LEU A 29 -5.70 14.03 2.52
CA LEU A 29 -5.28 12.86 1.79
C LEU A 29 -3.87 12.46 2.24
N TYR A 30 -3.72 11.25 2.70
CA TYR A 30 -2.41 10.74 3.07
C TYR A 30 -2.22 9.31 2.56
N GLY A 31 -1.01 8.84 2.55
CA GLY A 31 -0.67 7.50 2.09
C GLY A 31 0.66 7.48 1.37
N ARG A 32 1.12 6.28 1.05
CA ARG A 32 2.43 6.05 0.46
C ARG A 32 2.67 6.89 -0.79
N ARG A 33 3.93 7.28 -1.00
CA ARG A 33 4.37 7.94 -2.24
C ARG A 33 4.00 7.10 -3.47
N ARG A 34 3.61 7.77 -4.56
CA ARG A 34 3.24 7.16 -5.85
C ARG A 34 1.93 6.36 -5.90
N CYS A 35 1.11 6.39 -4.83
CA CYS A 35 -0.24 5.79 -4.81
C CYS A 35 -1.31 6.63 -5.53
N GLY A 36 -0.97 7.80 -6.06
CA GLY A 36 -1.88 8.60 -6.89
C GLY A 36 -2.60 9.75 -6.19
N LYS A 37 -2.18 10.18 -4.98
CA LYS A 37 -2.78 11.32 -4.25
C LYS A 37 -2.87 12.60 -5.10
N SER A 38 -1.72 13.07 -5.62
CA SER A 38 -1.64 14.26 -6.48
C SER A 38 -2.48 14.14 -7.75
N ARG A 39 -2.64 12.92 -8.25
CA ARG A 39 -3.49 12.66 -9.42
C ARG A 39 -4.95 12.75 -9.04
N LEU A 40 -5.37 12.14 -7.93
CA LEU A 40 -6.73 12.23 -7.42
C LEU A 40 -7.13 13.70 -7.18
N LEU A 41 -6.27 14.49 -6.51
CA LEU A 41 -6.52 15.92 -6.35
C LEU A 41 -6.78 16.62 -7.68
N ARG A 42 -5.92 16.43 -8.68
CA ARG A 42 -6.09 17.06 -10.01
C ARG A 42 -7.31 16.58 -10.79
N GLU A 43 -7.80 15.37 -10.53
CA GLU A 43 -9.02 14.84 -11.17
C GLU A 43 -10.30 15.42 -10.53
N VAL A 44 -10.28 15.74 -9.22
CA VAL A 44 -11.47 16.21 -8.51
C VAL A 44 -11.58 17.74 -8.42
N LEU A 45 -10.45 18.46 -8.53
CA LEU A 45 -10.42 19.91 -8.37
C LEU A 45 -11.17 20.61 -9.50
N PRO A 46 -12.21 21.44 -9.21
CA PRO A 46 -12.88 22.23 -10.21
C PRO A 46 -11.93 23.29 -10.78
N PRO A 47 -11.70 23.31 -12.12
CA PRO A 47 -10.63 24.10 -12.73
C PRO A 47 -10.80 25.62 -12.64
N ASP A 48 -12.03 26.09 -12.50
CA ASP A 48 -12.43 27.50 -12.49
C ASP A 48 -12.37 28.17 -11.11
N ARG A 49 -12.28 27.38 -10.04
CA ARG A 49 -12.32 27.87 -8.66
C ARG A 49 -11.32 27.18 -7.72
N SER A 50 -10.29 26.55 -8.27
CA SER A 50 -9.28 25.84 -7.47
C SER A 50 -7.89 26.40 -7.66
N VAL A 51 -7.16 26.42 -6.56
CA VAL A 51 -5.72 26.66 -6.52
C VAL A 51 -5.04 25.36 -6.10
N TYR A 52 -4.12 24.84 -6.92
CA TYR A 52 -3.33 23.66 -6.61
C TYR A 52 -1.86 24.03 -6.50
N TYR A 53 -1.28 23.79 -5.34
CA TYR A 53 0.12 24.07 -5.06
C TYR A 53 0.82 22.84 -4.49
N VAL A 54 2.03 22.58 -4.95
CA VAL A 54 2.89 21.50 -4.43
C VAL A 54 4.02 22.12 -3.61
N GLY A 55 4.07 21.76 -2.34
CA GLY A 55 5.18 22.15 -1.46
C GLY A 55 6.50 21.51 -1.89
N ASP A 56 7.59 22.23 -1.68
CA ASP A 56 8.95 21.80 -2.00
C ASP A 56 9.94 22.15 -0.87
N ASP A 57 11.23 21.84 -1.06
CA ASP A 57 12.28 22.02 -0.05
C ASP A 57 12.86 23.44 -0.01
N ARG A 58 12.24 24.41 -0.73
CA ARG A 58 12.73 25.81 -0.72
C ARG A 58 12.33 26.55 0.56
N GLU A 59 13.01 27.64 0.82
CA GLU A 59 12.70 28.55 1.92
C GLU A 59 11.24 29.03 1.88
N SER A 60 10.65 29.20 3.07
CA SER A 60 9.24 29.58 3.27
C SER A 60 8.84 30.84 2.47
N THR A 61 9.73 31.84 2.35
CA THR A 61 9.48 33.04 1.56
C THR A 61 9.28 32.76 0.07
N LEU A 62 10.08 31.85 -0.50
CA LEU A 62 9.96 31.46 -1.91
C LEU A 62 8.71 30.62 -2.14
N GLN A 63 8.36 29.77 -1.17
CA GLN A 63 7.13 28.97 -1.25
C GLN A 63 5.88 29.87 -1.20
N ARG A 64 5.85 30.90 -0.31
CA ARG A 64 4.77 31.88 -0.28
C ARG A 64 4.63 32.64 -1.60
N ALA A 65 5.75 33.10 -2.17
CA ALA A 65 5.73 33.79 -3.45
C ALA A 65 5.21 32.89 -4.59
N SER A 66 5.60 31.61 -4.60
CA SER A 66 5.12 30.64 -5.58
C SER A 66 3.64 30.33 -5.42
N LEU A 67 3.16 30.14 -4.17
CA LEU A 67 1.73 29.96 -3.90
C LEU A 67 0.93 31.21 -4.31
N ALA A 68 1.44 32.41 -4.03
CA ALA A 68 0.80 33.64 -4.48
C ALA A 68 0.66 33.71 -6.01
N GLY A 69 1.67 33.23 -6.74
CA GLY A 69 1.61 33.10 -8.20
C GLY A 69 0.54 32.12 -8.69
N GLU A 70 0.35 30.99 -8.00
CA GLU A 70 -0.75 30.07 -8.31
C GLU A 70 -2.12 30.68 -7.99
N ILE A 71 -2.25 31.38 -6.85
CA ILE A 71 -3.48 32.10 -6.46
C ILE A 71 -3.80 33.20 -7.47
N ALA A 72 -2.80 33.86 -8.04
CA ALA A 72 -3.01 34.94 -9.01
C ALA A 72 -3.72 34.49 -10.29
N ARG A 73 -3.74 33.18 -10.59
CA ARG A 73 -4.53 32.62 -11.70
C ARG A 73 -6.04 32.74 -11.46
N LEU A 74 -6.45 32.68 -10.19
CA LEU A 74 -7.84 32.84 -9.77
C LEU A 74 -8.12 34.29 -9.35
N LEU A 75 -7.17 34.94 -8.69
CA LEU A 75 -7.25 36.31 -8.17
C LEU A 75 -6.16 37.19 -8.80
N PRO A 76 -6.40 37.82 -9.95
CA PRO A 76 -5.39 38.62 -10.65
C PRO A 76 -4.77 39.71 -9.76
N GLY A 77 -3.45 39.77 -9.70
CA GLY A 77 -2.72 40.72 -8.85
C GLY A 77 -2.43 40.24 -7.43
N PHE A 78 -2.77 38.99 -7.09
CA PHE A 78 -2.45 38.41 -5.79
C PHE A 78 -0.93 38.27 -5.60
N ASP A 79 -0.18 38.05 -6.66
CA ASP A 79 1.28 37.92 -6.71
C ASP A 79 2.05 39.25 -6.73
N ARG A 80 1.36 40.41 -6.87
CA ARG A 80 2.00 41.74 -6.92
C ARG A 80 2.41 42.27 -5.56
N VAL A 81 2.09 41.53 -4.49
CA VAL A 81 2.39 41.90 -3.08
C VAL A 81 3.34 40.88 -2.48
N THR A 82 4.31 41.33 -1.73
CA THR A 82 5.15 40.47 -0.92
C THR A 82 4.48 40.19 0.42
N TYR A 83 4.28 38.91 0.74
CA TYR A 83 3.68 38.48 2.01
C TYR A 83 4.77 38.23 3.03
N PRO A 84 4.79 38.93 4.19
CA PRO A 84 5.82 38.78 5.23
C PRO A 84 5.76 37.37 5.87
N ASP A 85 4.59 36.81 6.01
CA ASP A 85 4.33 35.52 6.63
C ASP A 85 3.14 34.79 5.99
N TRP A 86 2.85 33.57 6.42
CA TRP A 86 1.70 32.78 5.96
C TRP A 86 0.37 33.36 6.41
N ASP A 87 0.36 34.06 7.55
CA ASP A 87 -0.85 34.70 8.06
C ASP A 87 -1.34 35.81 7.13
N ALA A 88 -0.45 36.69 6.71
CA ALA A 88 -0.76 37.76 5.76
C ALA A 88 -1.26 37.23 4.40
N LEU A 89 -0.68 36.14 3.92
CA LEU A 89 -1.10 35.50 2.67
C LEU A 89 -2.52 34.93 2.82
N PHE A 90 -2.79 34.20 3.89
CA PHE A 90 -4.10 33.58 4.09
C PHE A 90 -5.15 34.60 4.50
N ALA A 91 -4.81 35.69 5.24
CA ALA A 91 -5.73 36.77 5.49
C ALA A 91 -6.31 37.32 4.18
N ARG A 92 -5.46 37.58 3.22
CA ARG A 92 -5.90 38.04 1.91
C ARG A 92 -6.68 36.99 1.14
N TRP A 93 -6.23 35.71 1.12
CA TRP A 93 -6.96 34.61 0.49
C TRP A 93 -8.38 34.48 1.04
N TRP A 94 -8.54 34.43 2.40
CA TRP A 94 -9.86 34.32 3.02
C TRP A 94 -10.74 35.55 2.82
N SER A 95 -10.14 36.72 2.61
CA SER A 95 -10.87 37.95 2.32
C SER A 95 -11.38 38.02 0.86
N GLU A 96 -10.53 37.68 -0.12
CA GLU A 96 -10.77 37.96 -1.54
C GLU A 96 -11.29 36.76 -2.34
N ALA A 97 -11.03 35.51 -1.90
CA ALA A 97 -11.43 34.33 -2.65
C ALA A 97 -12.96 34.21 -2.74
N PRO A 98 -13.50 33.89 -3.92
CA PRO A 98 -14.94 33.62 -4.09
C PRO A 98 -15.39 32.43 -3.22
N ALA A 99 -16.62 32.46 -2.75
CA ALA A 99 -17.21 31.33 -2.03
C ALA A 99 -17.19 30.06 -2.88
N GLY A 100 -16.92 28.92 -2.27
CA GLY A 100 -16.75 27.64 -2.95
C GLY A 100 -15.36 27.45 -3.58
N SER A 101 -14.42 28.42 -3.42
CA SER A 101 -13.04 28.20 -3.87
C SER A 101 -12.34 27.12 -3.05
N VAL A 102 -11.44 26.39 -3.73
CA VAL A 102 -10.68 25.28 -3.15
C VAL A 102 -9.19 25.59 -3.16
N LEU A 103 -8.54 25.52 -2.02
CA LEU A 103 -7.08 25.57 -1.90
C LEU A 103 -6.53 24.17 -1.63
N ALA A 104 -5.85 23.58 -2.59
CA ALA A 104 -5.20 22.28 -2.47
C ALA A 104 -3.69 22.45 -2.27
N LEU A 105 -3.19 22.04 -1.10
CA LEU A 105 -1.79 22.03 -0.73
C LEU A 105 -1.28 20.57 -0.76
N ASP A 106 -0.56 20.21 -1.81
CA ASP A 106 0.07 18.91 -1.95
C ASP A 106 1.48 18.94 -1.37
N GLU A 107 1.96 17.82 -0.87
CA GLU A 107 3.21 17.66 -0.11
C GLU A 107 3.30 18.66 1.08
N LEU A 108 2.23 18.74 1.87
CA LEU A 108 2.16 19.54 3.10
C LEU A 108 3.38 19.33 4.03
N PRO A 109 3.94 18.12 4.20
CA PRO A 109 5.16 17.93 4.98
C PRO A 109 6.34 18.79 4.56
N ALA A 110 6.55 19.02 3.26
CA ALA A 110 7.61 19.87 2.76
C ALA A 110 7.36 21.36 3.12
N LEU A 111 6.11 21.82 3.03
CA LEU A 111 5.73 23.16 3.46
C LEU A 111 5.99 23.39 4.96
N VAL A 112 5.59 22.44 5.78
CA VAL A 112 5.72 22.55 7.25
C VAL A 112 7.18 22.43 7.70
N ALA A 113 8.04 21.75 6.94
CA ALA A 113 9.46 21.65 7.25
C ALA A 113 10.16 23.02 7.32
N THR A 114 9.70 24.02 6.53
CA THR A 114 10.23 25.38 6.51
C THR A 114 9.26 26.42 7.09
N ALA A 115 8.05 25.99 7.50
CA ALA A 115 6.98 26.84 8.04
C ALA A 115 6.21 26.07 9.12
N ALA A 116 6.84 25.86 10.28
CA ALA A 116 6.24 25.11 11.39
C ALA A 116 4.93 25.70 11.92
N GLU A 117 4.72 26.99 11.73
CA GLU A 117 3.51 27.74 12.10
C GLU A 117 2.31 27.47 11.17
N LEU A 118 2.54 26.99 9.94
CA LEU A 118 1.53 26.85 8.90
C LEU A 118 0.27 26.06 9.33
N PRO A 119 0.38 24.90 10.02
CA PRO A 119 -0.80 24.17 10.50
C PRO A 119 -1.65 24.99 11.47
N SER A 120 -1.02 25.76 12.38
CA SER A 120 -1.73 26.61 13.35
C SER A 120 -2.37 27.82 12.67
N VAL A 121 -1.75 28.35 11.63
CA VAL A 121 -2.33 29.44 10.84
C VAL A 121 -3.57 28.92 10.10
N LEU A 122 -3.48 27.80 9.40
CA LEU A 122 -4.62 27.16 8.72
C LEU A 122 -5.76 26.85 9.70
N GLN A 123 -5.43 26.30 10.88
CA GLN A 123 -6.39 26.04 11.95
C GLN A 123 -7.22 27.29 12.26
N ARG A 124 -6.58 28.41 12.49
CA ARG A 124 -7.23 29.67 12.86
C ARG A 124 -8.21 30.16 11.80
N TYR A 125 -7.87 30.05 10.52
CA TYR A 125 -8.76 30.47 9.44
C TYR A 125 -9.93 29.50 9.25
N LEU A 126 -9.70 28.20 9.35
CA LEU A 126 -10.76 27.19 9.30
C LEU A 126 -11.76 27.36 10.45
N ASP A 127 -11.28 27.65 11.67
CA ASP A 127 -12.14 27.80 12.84
C ASP A 127 -12.95 29.10 12.81
N ARG A 128 -12.43 30.19 12.23
CA ARG A 128 -13.03 31.53 12.30
C ARG A 128 -13.87 31.92 11.08
N HIS A 129 -13.69 31.27 9.96
CA HIS A 129 -14.23 31.68 8.66
C HIS A 129 -14.91 30.56 7.89
N ALA A 130 -15.51 29.59 8.57
CA ALA A 130 -16.23 28.49 7.93
C ALA A 130 -17.38 28.99 7.04
N GLU A 131 -18.04 30.08 7.44
CA GLU A 131 -19.12 30.71 6.70
C GLU A 131 -18.72 31.28 5.34
N ARG A 132 -17.42 31.49 5.11
CA ARG A 132 -16.90 31.90 3.79
C ARG A 132 -17.02 30.82 2.70
N GLY A 133 -17.28 29.56 3.09
CA GLY A 133 -17.41 28.46 2.16
C GLY A 133 -16.11 28.15 1.37
N LEU A 134 -14.94 28.42 1.95
CA LEU A 134 -13.65 28.12 1.34
C LEU A 134 -13.16 26.75 1.79
N HIS A 135 -12.85 25.89 0.85
CA HIS A 135 -12.39 24.52 1.13
C HIS A 135 -10.88 24.41 1.08
N VAL A 136 -10.31 23.60 1.96
CA VAL A 136 -8.88 23.30 1.99
C VAL A 136 -8.69 21.79 1.82
N LEU A 137 -7.87 21.39 0.87
CA LEU A 137 -7.44 20.02 0.69
C LEU A 137 -5.94 19.90 0.96
N LEU A 138 -5.57 19.07 1.91
CA LEU A 138 -4.18 18.85 2.29
C LEU A 138 -3.76 17.44 1.85
N ALA A 139 -2.62 17.33 1.18
CA ALA A 139 -2.08 16.02 0.86
C ALA A 139 -0.61 15.89 1.31
N GLY A 140 -0.22 14.66 1.65
CA GLY A 140 1.17 14.38 2.00
C GLY A 140 1.52 12.90 1.83
N SER A 141 2.75 12.66 1.40
CA SER A 141 3.28 11.31 1.20
C SER A 141 3.86 10.69 2.47
N SER A 142 4.34 11.52 3.42
CA SER A 142 4.84 11.04 4.70
C SER A 142 3.68 10.78 5.67
N GLN A 143 3.35 9.49 5.86
CA GLN A 143 2.28 9.07 6.78
C GLN A 143 2.54 9.55 8.21
N ARG A 144 3.78 9.46 8.66
CA ARG A 144 4.18 9.88 10.00
C ARG A 144 3.98 11.39 10.22
N MET A 145 4.40 12.20 9.26
CA MET A 145 4.22 13.66 9.38
C MET A 145 2.75 14.04 9.31
N MET A 146 1.99 13.44 8.39
CA MET A 146 0.54 13.66 8.30
C MET A 146 -0.19 13.22 9.58
N GLN A 147 0.25 12.12 10.20
CA GLN A 147 -0.26 11.71 11.50
C GLN A 147 -0.02 12.77 12.56
N GLY A 148 1.19 13.30 12.67
CA GLY A 148 1.53 14.36 13.64
C GLY A 148 0.90 15.72 13.32
N LEU A 149 0.47 15.99 12.10
CA LEU A 149 -0.14 17.26 11.69
C LEU A 149 -1.66 17.28 11.80
N VAL A 150 -2.31 16.13 11.63
CA VAL A 150 -3.78 16.04 11.48
C VAL A 150 -4.41 14.99 12.38
N LEU A 151 -3.79 13.81 12.57
CA LEU A 151 -4.43 12.66 13.21
C LEU A 151 -4.11 12.54 14.71
N ASP A 152 -3.00 13.09 15.17
CA ASP A 152 -2.64 13.11 16.60
C ASP A 152 -3.53 14.12 17.35
N ARG A 153 -3.96 13.75 18.57
CA ARG A 153 -4.80 14.62 19.43
C ARG A 153 -4.17 15.98 19.76
N THR A 154 -2.85 16.05 19.72
CA THR A 154 -2.08 17.29 19.98
C THR A 154 -1.83 18.10 18.71
N ALA A 155 -2.18 17.58 17.53
CA ALA A 155 -1.97 18.25 16.26
C ALA A 155 -2.92 19.44 16.09
N PRO A 156 -2.45 20.57 15.52
CA PRO A 156 -3.28 21.78 15.33
C PRO A 156 -4.55 21.51 14.51
N LEU A 157 -4.49 20.64 13.52
CA LEU A 157 -5.61 20.32 12.63
C LEU A 157 -6.46 19.13 13.10
N PHE A 158 -6.18 18.59 14.30
CA PHE A 158 -6.95 17.46 14.83
C PHE A 158 -8.44 17.80 15.00
N GLY A 159 -9.32 16.89 14.53
CA GLY A 159 -10.76 17.03 14.67
C GLY A 159 -11.41 18.08 13.75
N ARG A 160 -10.65 18.71 12.83
CA ARG A 160 -11.16 19.72 11.90
C ARG A 160 -11.43 19.21 10.51
N ALA A 161 -10.79 18.10 10.13
CA ALA A 161 -11.03 17.49 8.84
C ALA A 161 -12.39 16.78 8.82
N LEU A 162 -13.25 17.14 7.86
CA LEU A 162 -14.48 16.42 7.56
C LEU A 162 -14.20 15.11 6.81
N GLU A 163 -13.13 15.10 6.00
CA GLU A 163 -12.69 13.92 5.27
C GLU A 163 -11.22 13.65 5.55
N ILE A 164 -10.92 12.42 5.95
CA ILE A 164 -9.55 11.94 6.13
C ILE A 164 -9.43 10.65 5.31
N LEU A 165 -8.78 10.77 4.14
CA LEU A 165 -8.68 9.70 3.16
C LEU A 165 -7.27 9.12 3.14
N LYS A 166 -7.15 7.86 3.50
CA LYS A 166 -5.93 7.09 3.30
C LYS A 166 -5.94 6.53 1.88
N ILE A 167 -4.99 6.95 1.06
CA ILE A 167 -4.85 6.50 -0.32
C ILE A 167 -3.92 5.29 -0.35
N ASP A 168 -4.52 4.12 -0.32
CA ASP A 168 -3.80 2.85 -0.39
C ASP A 168 -3.39 2.49 -1.82
N PRO A 169 -2.47 1.52 -2.03
CA PRO A 169 -2.20 0.95 -3.34
C PRO A 169 -3.48 0.44 -4.01
N LEU A 170 -3.51 0.44 -5.34
CA LEU A 170 -4.64 -0.09 -6.11
C LEU A 170 -4.80 -1.60 -5.90
N GLY A 171 -6.03 -2.08 -5.97
CA GLY A 171 -6.35 -3.50 -5.94
C GLY A 171 -5.63 -4.29 -7.04
N ALA A 172 -5.31 -5.55 -6.75
CA ALA A 172 -4.51 -6.38 -7.66
C ALA A 172 -5.19 -6.62 -9.02
N GLY A 173 -6.52 -6.61 -9.07
CA GLY A 173 -7.28 -6.84 -10.30
C GLY A 173 -7.07 -5.77 -11.36
N TRP A 174 -6.85 -4.53 -10.96
CA TRP A 174 -6.61 -3.41 -11.87
C TRP A 174 -5.35 -3.55 -12.71
N ILE A 175 -4.35 -4.35 -12.27
CA ILE A 175 -3.11 -4.56 -13.01
C ILE A 175 -3.34 -5.19 -14.39
N ARG A 176 -4.40 -6.01 -14.54
CA ARG A 176 -4.77 -6.60 -15.83
C ARG A 176 -5.11 -5.54 -16.86
N LYS A 177 -5.93 -4.54 -16.45
CA LYS A 177 -6.30 -3.42 -17.31
C LYS A 177 -5.11 -2.49 -17.55
N ALA A 178 -4.34 -2.20 -16.50
CA ALA A 178 -3.19 -1.30 -16.59
C ALA A 178 -2.10 -1.80 -17.54
N LEU A 179 -1.73 -3.07 -17.44
CA LEU A 179 -0.70 -3.69 -18.28
C LEU A 179 -1.25 -4.46 -19.50
N ARG A 180 -2.57 -4.36 -19.76
CA ARG A 180 -3.26 -5.01 -20.89
C ARG A 180 -3.04 -6.53 -20.96
N LEU A 181 -3.00 -7.18 -19.78
CA LEU A 181 -2.73 -8.60 -19.65
C LEU A 181 -4.01 -9.41 -19.80
N ARG A 182 -4.06 -10.30 -20.79
CA ARG A 182 -5.17 -11.25 -21.00
C ARG A 182 -5.06 -12.46 -20.07
N ASP A 183 -3.84 -12.88 -19.80
CA ASP A 183 -3.53 -14.02 -18.92
C ASP A 183 -3.50 -13.57 -17.46
N ALA A 184 -4.40 -14.12 -16.65
CA ALA A 184 -4.51 -13.81 -15.23
C ALA A 184 -3.27 -14.29 -14.42
N ALA A 185 -2.63 -15.40 -14.84
CA ALA A 185 -1.40 -15.85 -14.19
C ALA A 185 -0.26 -14.85 -14.41
N LYS A 186 -0.10 -14.32 -15.62
CA LYS A 186 0.86 -13.24 -15.89
C LYS A 186 0.56 -11.97 -15.10
N ALA A 187 -0.71 -11.69 -14.83
CA ALA A 187 -1.09 -10.55 -13.99
C ALA A 187 -0.66 -10.75 -12.53
N VAL A 188 -0.84 -11.94 -11.96
CA VAL A 188 -0.32 -12.30 -10.63
C VAL A 188 1.21 -12.22 -10.59
N GLU A 189 1.90 -12.73 -11.61
CA GLU A 189 3.36 -12.62 -11.74
C GLU A 189 3.82 -11.14 -11.76
N SER A 190 3.10 -10.30 -12.50
CA SER A 190 3.37 -8.85 -12.55
C SER A 190 3.08 -8.16 -11.23
N TYR A 191 1.98 -8.53 -10.55
CA TYR A 191 1.64 -7.99 -9.23
C TYR A 191 2.67 -8.39 -8.17
N ALA A 192 3.20 -9.61 -8.22
CA ALA A 192 4.26 -10.06 -7.31
C ALA A 192 5.53 -9.20 -7.39
N VAL A 193 5.75 -8.52 -8.53
CA VAL A 193 6.88 -7.59 -8.72
C VAL A 193 6.48 -6.15 -8.41
N TRP A 194 5.39 -5.67 -8.99
CA TRP A 194 5.05 -4.23 -8.97
C TRP A 194 4.11 -3.82 -7.83
N GLY A 195 3.44 -4.77 -7.19
CA GLY A 195 2.37 -4.47 -6.24
C GLY A 195 1.25 -3.64 -6.86
N GLY A 196 0.53 -2.90 -6.02
CA GLY A 196 -0.57 -2.01 -6.40
C GLY A 196 -0.15 -0.55 -6.66
N ILE A 197 1.11 -0.26 -6.97
CA ILE A 197 1.59 1.12 -7.12
C ILE A 197 1.40 1.60 -8.57
N PRO A 198 0.48 2.57 -8.83
CA PRO A 198 0.15 3.02 -10.19
C PRO A 198 1.36 3.46 -11.00
N ARG A 199 2.30 4.15 -10.36
CA ARG A 199 3.50 4.64 -11.04
C ARG A 199 4.40 3.52 -11.57
N TYR A 200 4.47 2.39 -10.86
CA TYR A 200 5.26 1.25 -11.34
C TYR A 200 4.59 0.60 -12.55
N TRP A 201 3.25 0.55 -12.55
CA TRP A 201 2.49 0.07 -13.71
C TRP A 201 2.65 0.98 -14.93
N GLU A 202 2.63 2.32 -14.73
CA GLU A 202 2.90 3.27 -15.83
C GLU A 202 4.25 3.03 -16.50
N LEU A 203 5.29 2.82 -15.69
CA LEU A 203 6.64 2.54 -16.18
C LEU A 203 6.71 1.17 -16.86
N ALA A 204 6.10 0.14 -16.27
CA ALA A 204 6.10 -1.22 -16.80
C ALA A 204 5.30 -1.33 -18.11
N ALA A 205 4.22 -0.56 -18.27
CA ALA A 205 3.35 -0.59 -19.45
C ALA A 205 4.04 -0.16 -20.76
N ASP A 206 5.17 0.52 -20.69
CA ASP A 206 5.97 0.91 -21.86
C ASP A 206 6.90 -0.21 -22.35
N HIS A 207 6.88 -1.38 -21.69
CA HIS A 207 7.69 -2.54 -22.03
C HIS A 207 6.83 -3.70 -22.55
N PRO A 208 7.37 -4.56 -23.44
CA PRO A 208 6.61 -5.64 -24.07
C PRO A 208 6.21 -6.76 -23.10
N ASP A 209 6.99 -6.97 -22.06
CA ASP A 209 6.77 -8.03 -21.07
C ASP A 209 7.43 -7.70 -19.71
N LEU A 210 7.09 -8.52 -18.71
CA LEU A 210 7.58 -8.37 -17.34
C LEU A 210 9.12 -8.49 -17.26
N ALA A 211 9.72 -9.42 -17.98
CA ALA A 211 11.16 -9.65 -17.92
C ALA A 211 11.93 -8.44 -18.46
N THR A 212 11.49 -7.88 -19.59
CA THR A 212 12.09 -6.67 -20.20
C THR A 212 11.89 -5.46 -19.28
N ALA A 213 10.71 -5.29 -18.70
CA ALA A 213 10.44 -4.20 -17.75
C ALA A 213 11.35 -4.29 -16.51
N VAL A 214 11.46 -5.47 -15.90
CA VAL A 214 12.32 -5.72 -14.75
C VAL A 214 13.79 -5.46 -15.11
N ARG A 215 14.26 -5.98 -16.23
CA ARG A 215 15.64 -5.78 -16.70
C ARG A 215 15.98 -4.30 -16.82
N THR A 216 15.09 -3.53 -17.45
CA THR A 216 15.35 -2.12 -17.76
C THR A 216 15.15 -1.20 -16.55
N LEU A 217 14.07 -1.39 -15.82
CA LEU A 217 13.66 -0.48 -14.75
C LEU A 217 14.34 -0.78 -13.41
N VAL A 218 14.66 -2.06 -13.15
CA VAL A 218 15.07 -2.52 -11.81
C VAL A 218 16.49 -3.08 -11.79
N LEU A 219 16.84 -3.96 -12.73
CA LEU A 219 18.14 -4.62 -12.71
C LEU A 219 19.25 -3.76 -13.33
N SER A 220 18.91 -2.89 -14.26
CA SER A 220 19.86 -1.92 -14.78
C SER A 220 20.21 -0.88 -13.71
N PRO A 221 21.51 -0.58 -13.43
CA PRO A 221 21.89 0.52 -12.54
C PRO A 221 21.37 1.88 -12.99
N LEU A 222 21.08 2.04 -14.29
CA LEU A 222 20.46 3.24 -14.86
C LEU A 222 18.92 3.19 -14.79
N GLY A 223 18.35 2.12 -14.30
CA GLY A 223 16.89 1.94 -14.18
C GLY A 223 16.30 2.85 -13.12
N VAL A 224 15.19 3.51 -13.46
CA VAL A 224 14.55 4.51 -12.59
C VAL A 224 14.07 3.92 -11.25
N LEU A 225 13.87 2.62 -11.17
CA LEU A 225 13.46 1.89 -9.96
C LEU A 225 14.62 1.16 -9.26
N HIS A 226 15.84 1.20 -9.82
CA HIS A 226 16.99 0.50 -9.23
C HIS A 226 17.25 0.94 -7.78
N GLU A 227 17.25 2.24 -7.50
CA GLU A 227 17.47 2.84 -6.16
C GLU A 227 16.16 3.25 -5.45
N GLU A 228 15.01 2.75 -5.90
CA GLU A 228 13.72 3.16 -5.36
C GLU A 228 13.55 2.90 -3.86
N PRO A 229 13.98 1.74 -3.30
CA PRO A 229 13.84 1.50 -1.87
C PRO A 229 14.63 2.50 -1.02
N SER A 230 15.84 2.87 -1.44
CA SER A 230 16.65 3.89 -0.75
C SER A 230 15.94 5.24 -0.70
N ARG A 231 15.33 5.66 -1.82
CA ARG A 231 14.56 6.91 -1.90
C ARG A 231 13.32 6.89 -1.01
N LEU A 232 12.58 5.75 -0.98
CA LEU A 232 11.41 5.59 -0.13
C LEU A 232 11.74 5.67 1.37
N LEU A 233 12.87 5.09 1.77
CA LEU A 233 13.28 5.08 3.18
C LEU A 233 13.79 6.45 3.63
N LEU A 234 14.47 7.20 2.76
CA LEU A 234 14.97 8.55 3.06
C LEU A 234 13.84 9.54 3.34
N ASP A 235 12.72 9.43 2.65
CA ASP A 235 11.60 10.36 2.78
C ASP A 235 10.92 10.30 4.15
N ASP A 236 10.91 9.12 4.83
CA ASP A 236 10.07 8.87 6.00
C ASP A 236 10.85 8.49 7.28
N LEU A 237 12.14 8.17 7.18
CA LEU A 237 12.89 7.62 8.30
C LEU A 237 14.13 8.43 8.69
N ARG A 238 14.29 8.66 10.01
CA ARG A 238 15.54 9.24 10.55
C ARG A 238 16.67 8.22 10.59
N ASP A 239 16.36 6.93 10.80
CA ASP A 239 17.34 5.83 10.86
C ASP A 239 17.13 4.89 9.66
N VAL A 240 17.54 5.38 8.48
CA VAL A 240 17.43 4.67 7.21
C VAL A 240 18.24 3.37 7.22
N ILE A 241 19.43 3.39 7.83
CA ILE A 241 20.36 2.24 7.85
C ILE A 241 19.74 1.07 8.60
N GLN A 242 19.15 1.32 9.77
CA GLN A 242 18.53 0.26 10.57
C GLN A 242 17.30 -0.32 9.84
N ALA A 243 16.48 0.54 9.26
CA ALA A 243 15.31 0.12 8.50
C ALA A 243 15.67 -0.74 7.28
N ALA A 244 16.61 -0.28 6.47
CA ALA A 244 17.13 -1.04 5.32
C ALA A 244 17.70 -2.40 5.75
N SER A 245 18.48 -2.43 6.84
CA SER A 245 19.05 -3.68 7.38
C SER A 245 17.97 -4.68 7.81
N ILE A 246 16.91 -4.21 8.47
CA ILE A 246 15.79 -5.07 8.87
C ILE A 246 15.06 -5.61 7.63
N LEU A 247 14.74 -4.75 6.65
CA LEU A 247 14.08 -5.15 5.41
C LEU A 247 14.94 -6.13 4.61
N SER A 248 16.25 -5.92 4.55
CA SER A 248 17.20 -6.84 3.92
C SER A 248 17.12 -8.24 4.53
N VAL A 249 17.21 -8.33 5.86
CA VAL A 249 17.16 -9.61 6.57
C VAL A 249 15.81 -10.32 6.41
N ILE A 250 14.69 -9.57 6.44
CA ILE A 250 13.36 -10.12 6.17
C ILE A 250 13.26 -10.59 4.71
N GLY A 251 13.73 -9.79 3.75
CA GLY A 251 13.74 -10.14 2.33
C GLY A 251 14.52 -11.41 2.01
N GLN A 252 15.54 -11.71 2.81
CA GLN A 252 16.36 -12.92 2.72
C GLN A 252 15.77 -14.13 3.46
N GLY A 253 14.58 -14.01 4.08
CA GLY A 253 13.80 -15.12 4.64
C GLY A 253 13.82 -15.24 6.18
N CYS A 254 14.37 -14.28 6.90
CA CYS A 254 14.26 -14.25 8.36
C CYS A 254 12.97 -13.54 8.77
N HIS A 255 12.03 -14.29 9.31
CA HIS A 255 10.69 -13.76 9.61
C HIS A 255 10.39 -13.62 11.10
N ARG A 256 11.16 -14.23 12.00
CA ARG A 256 10.99 -14.09 13.45
C ARG A 256 11.87 -13.00 14.01
N ALA A 257 11.37 -12.27 15.00
CA ALA A 257 12.15 -11.20 15.64
C ALA A 257 13.50 -11.71 16.17
N SER A 258 13.55 -12.93 16.69
CA SER A 258 14.80 -13.58 17.16
C SER A 258 15.78 -13.87 16.02
N GLU A 259 15.29 -14.33 14.87
CA GLU A 259 16.10 -14.60 13.66
C GLU A 259 16.69 -13.31 13.10
N ILE A 260 15.83 -12.26 12.99
CA ILE A 260 16.24 -10.92 12.53
C ILE A 260 17.30 -10.35 13.48
N ALA A 261 17.08 -10.41 14.78
CA ALA A 261 17.99 -9.93 15.79
C ALA A 261 19.36 -10.64 15.74
N ALA A 262 19.34 -11.98 15.68
CA ALA A 262 20.55 -12.78 15.55
C ALA A 262 21.35 -12.42 14.30
N ARG A 263 20.67 -12.24 13.15
CA ARG A 263 21.32 -11.88 11.89
C ARG A 263 21.93 -10.48 11.90
N LEU A 264 21.32 -9.55 12.68
CA LEU A 264 21.81 -8.18 12.85
C LEU A 264 22.83 -8.03 14.00
N GLY A 265 23.12 -9.10 14.74
CA GLY A 265 23.99 -9.04 15.92
C GLY A 265 23.44 -8.15 17.05
N LYS A 266 22.11 -8.05 17.19
CA LYS A 266 21.44 -7.17 18.15
C LYS A 266 20.52 -7.97 19.09
N PRO A 267 20.24 -7.47 20.32
CA PRO A 267 19.20 -8.05 21.17
C PRO A 267 17.82 -7.92 20.52
N ALA A 268 16.97 -8.95 20.63
CA ALA A 268 15.61 -8.94 20.07
C ALA A 268 14.75 -7.77 20.60
N THR A 269 14.95 -7.35 21.84
CA THR A 269 14.26 -6.21 22.47
C THR A 269 14.54 -4.88 21.77
N SER A 270 15.72 -4.72 21.16
CA SER A 270 16.07 -3.49 20.42
C SER A 270 15.33 -3.34 19.10
N LEU A 271 14.71 -4.39 18.58
CA LEU A 271 13.98 -4.39 17.32
C LEU A 271 12.51 -3.94 17.45
N SER A 272 11.95 -3.92 18.66
CA SER A 272 10.53 -3.63 18.88
C SER A 272 10.12 -2.28 18.30
N ARG A 273 10.83 -1.21 18.61
CA ARG A 273 10.55 0.14 18.08
C ARG A 273 10.80 0.25 16.58
N PRO A 274 11.93 -0.22 16.02
CA PRO A 274 12.16 -0.21 14.58
C PRO A 274 11.11 -0.98 13.80
N LEU A 275 10.74 -2.19 14.22
CA LEU A 275 9.68 -2.98 13.59
C LEU A 275 8.32 -2.28 13.67
N GLN A 276 7.99 -1.69 14.83
CA GLN A 276 6.77 -0.91 15.00
C GLN A 276 6.70 0.26 14.00
N ARG A 277 7.80 1.00 13.82
CA ARG A 277 7.87 2.07 12.83
C ARG A 277 7.67 1.59 11.39
N LEU A 278 8.31 0.46 11.03
CA LEU A 278 8.13 -0.12 9.68
C LEU A 278 6.68 -0.60 9.46
N MET A 279 6.00 -1.07 10.52
CA MET A 279 4.58 -1.41 10.44
C MET A 279 3.68 -0.18 10.32
N GLU A 280 3.94 0.90 11.05
CA GLU A 280 3.23 2.18 10.93
C GLU A 280 3.36 2.78 9.53
N MET A 281 4.50 2.54 8.87
CA MET A 281 4.73 2.94 7.47
C MET A 281 4.19 1.95 6.44
N HIS A 282 3.55 0.87 6.88
CA HIS A 282 3.07 -0.23 6.02
C HIS A 282 4.17 -0.84 5.11
N LEU A 283 5.41 -0.84 5.56
CA LEU A 283 6.52 -1.51 4.87
C LEU A 283 6.70 -2.95 5.35
N VAL A 284 6.33 -3.21 6.59
CA VAL A 284 6.33 -4.54 7.22
C VAL A 284 4.96 -4.81 7.80
N GLU A 285 4.48 -6.01 7.64
CA GLU A 285 3.31 -6.54 8.31
C GLU A 285 3.70 -7.56 9.38
N ARG A 286 2.87 -7.64 10.41
CA ARG A 286 2.97 -8.63 11.46
C ARG A 286 1.90 -9.69 11.26
N GLN A 287 2.31 -10.92 11.03
CA GLN A 287 1.41 -12.06 10.86
C GLN A 287 1.37 -12.92 12.12
N THR A 288 0.17 -13.29 12.55
CA THR A 288 -0.10 -14.26 13.60
C THR A 288 -0.94 -15.41 13.04
N PRO A 289 -0.86 -16.62 13.60
CA PRO A 289 -1.74 -17.71 13.17
C PRO A 289 -3.21 -17.35 13.39
N TYR A 290 -4.08 -17.88 12.55
CA TYR A 290 -5.54 -17.75 12.72
C TYR A 290 -5.96 -18.06 14.17
N GLY A 291 -6.86 -17.25 14.73
CA GLY A 291 -7.37 -17.41 16.09
C GLY A 291 -6.39 -17.07 17.22
N VAL A 292 -5.19 -16.57 16.92
CA VAL A 292 -4.22 -16.15 17.94
C VAL A 292 -4.24 -14.62 18.05
N GLU A 293 -4.48 -14.11 19.27
CA GLU A 293 -4.43 -12.67 19.51
C GLU A 293 -3.05 -12.06 19.18
N VAL A 294 -3.06 -10.90 18.57
CA VAL A 294 -1.85 -10.17 18.17
C VAL A 294 -0.90 -9.86 19.34
N ARG A 295 -1.42 -9.85 20.57
CA ARG A 295 -0.64 -9.56 21.80
C ARG A 295 0.28 -10.70 22.23
N SER A 296 0.01 -11.95 21.82
CA SER A 296 0.88 -13.08 22.16
C SER A 296 2.09 -13.17 21.22
N GLY A 297 3.22 -12.56 21.57
CA GLY A 297 4.41 -12.45 20.72
C GLY A 297 5.11 -13.76 20.30
N LYS A 298 4.71 -14.92 20.82
CA LYS A 298 5.45 -16.19 20.66
C LYS A 298 5.38 -16.85 19.27
N ARG A 299 4.38 -16.49 18.44
CA ARG A 299 4.17 -17.08 17.10
C ARG A 299 4.03 -16.02 16.01
N THR A 300 4.79 -14.94 16.13
CA THR A 300 4.71 -13.81 15.20
C THR A 300 5.74 -13.94 14.11
N LEU A 301 5.33 -13.68 12.88
CA LEU A 301 6.19 -13.52 11.71
C LEU A 301 6.11 -12.08 11.20
N TYR A 302 7.23 -11.56 10.72
CA TYR A 302 7.33 -10.25 10.09
C TYR A 302 7.62 -10.44 8.60
N ARG A 303 6.85 -9.79 7.74
CA ARG A 303 7.02 -9.85 6.29
C ARG A 303 7.05 -8.45 5.70
N ILE A 304 7.73 -8.29 4.58
CA ILE A 304 7.65 -7.06 3.79
C ILE A 304 6.27 -7.05 3.12
N SER A 305 5.44 -6.06 3.44
CA SER A 305 4.07 -5.95 2.92
C SER A 305 4.02 -5.51 1.47
N ASP A 306 4.98 -4.69 1.02
CA ASP A 306 5.05 -4.22 -0.35
C ASP A 306 5.69 -5.24 -1.29
N PRO A 307 5.00 -5.71 -2.35
CA PRO A 307 5.55 -6.69 -3.28
C PRO A 307 6.82 -6.23 -3.98
N TYR A 308 6.92 -4.94 -4.36
CA TYR A 308 8.12 -4.42 -5.01
C TYR A 308 9.33 -4.41 -4.08
N LEU A 309 9.16 -3.95 -2.83
CA LEU A 309 10.24 -3.98 -1.84
C LEU A 309 10.65 -5.41 -1.53
N ARG A 310 9.70 -6.34 -1.41
CA ARG A 310 9.97 -7.77 -1.22
C ARG A 310 10.78 -8.34 -2.37
N TYR A 311 10.41 -8.02 -3.63
CA TYR A 311 11.16 -8.40 -4.81
C TYR A 311 12.59 -7.84 -4.78
N TRP A 312 12.73 -6.55 -4.48
CA TRP A 312 14.00 -5.85 -4.48
C TRP A 312 14.97 -6.38 -3.42
N PHE A 313 14.56 -6.48 -2.16
CA PHE A 313 15.38 -7.00 -1.06
C PHE A 313 15.72 -8.49 -1.20
N ARG A 314 14.90 -9.24 -1.91
CA ARG A 314 15.12 -10.68 -2.18
C ARG A 314 16.10 -10.92 -3.33
N PHE A 315 16.02 -10.13 -4.40
CA PHE A 315 16.67 -10.42 -5.67
C PHE A 315 17.68 -9.36 -6.13
N VAL A 316 17.44 -8.09 -5.85
CA VAL A 316 18.27 -6.99 -6.35
C VAL A 316 19.39 -6.68 -5.39
N GLU A 317 19.07 -6.44 -4.14
CA GLU A 317 20.06 -6.09 -3.12
C GLU A 317 21.20 -7.10 -2.97
N PRO A 318 20.95 -8.44 -2.87
CA PRO A 318 22.03 -9.41 -2.71
C PRO A 318 22.99 -9.49 -3.90
N ASP A 319 22.54 -9.08 -5.07
CA ASP A 319 23.31 -9.10 -6.31
C ASP A 319 23.73 -7.71 -6.79
N ARG A 320 23.59 -6.66 -5.95
CA ARG A 320 23.87 -5.27 -6.32
C ARG A 320 25.24 -5.08 -6.95
N SER A 321 26.31 -5.63 -6.36
CA SER A 321 27.66 -5.54 -6.91
C SER A 321 27.79 -6.14 -8.32
N ARG A 322 27.02 -7.19 -8.62
CA ARG A 322 26.99 -7.79 -9.97
C ARG A 322 26.23 -6.92 -10.96
N LEU A 323 25.17 -6.28 -10.51
CA LEU A 323 24.39 -5.36 -11.32
C LEU A 323 25.22 -4.11 -11.67
N GLU A 324 25.98 -3.56 -10.72
CA GLU A 324 26.87 -2.43 -10.94
C GLU A 324 27.92 -2.71 -12.04
N ILE A 325 28.45 -3.92 -12.11
CA ILE A 325 29.36 -4.34 -13.20
C ILE A 325 28.62 -4.93 -14.40
N ARG A 326 27.31 -4.66 -14.51
CA ARG A 326 26.44 -5.02 -15.64
C ARG A 326 26.31 -6.52 -15.95
N GLN A 327 26.50 -7.39 -14.97
CA GLN A 327 26.24 -8.83 -15.08
C GLN A 327 24.75 -9.20 -15.00
N ILE A 328 23.87 -8.41 -15.63
CA ILE A 328 22.41 -8.50 -15.51
C ILE A 328 21.91 -9.89 -15.88
N SER A 329 22.38 -10.49 -16.99
CA SER A 329 21.90 -11.81 -17.43
C SER A 329 22.23 -12.95 -16.45
N ALA A 330 23.30 -12.82 -15.66
CA ALA A 330 23.61 -13.78 -14.62
C ALA A 330 22.61 -13.67 -13.46
N VAL A 331 22.24 -12.45 -13.09
CA VAL A 331 21.25 -12.17 -12.05
C VAL A 331 19.86 -12.66 -12.51
N GLU A 332 19.45 -12.39 -13.74
CA GLU A 332 18.18 -12.88 -14.32
C GLU A 332 18.06 -14.41 -14.21
N ARG A 333 19.10 -15.17 -14.54
CA ARG A 333 19.08 -16.63 -14.39
C ARG A 333 18.91 -17.09 -12.94
N ARG A 334 19.47 -16.35 -11.99
CA ARG A 334 19.29 -16.62 -10.54
C ARG A 334 17.86 -16.30 -10.09
N ILE A 335 17.30 -15.20 -10.55
CA ILE A 335 15.92 -14.81 -10.28
C ILE A 335 14.97 -15.88 -10.84
N ALA A 336 15.11 -16.27 -12.09
CA ALA A 336 14.22 -17.21 -12.75
C ALA A 336 14.04 -18.54 -11.96
N ARG A 337 15.08 -19.02 -11.28
CA ARG A 337 15.01 -20.24 -10.45
C ARG A 337 14.15 -20.08 -9.21
N ARG A 338 14.08 -18.89 -8.63
CA ARG A 338 13.40 -18.60 -7.36
C ARG A 338 12.11 -17.82 -7.55
N PHE A 339 11.86 -17.31 -8.74
CA PHE A 339 10.71 -16.47 -9.06
C PHE A 339 9.36 -17.20 -8.84
N PRO A 340 9.18 -18.47 -9.22
CA PRO A 340 7.94 -19.19 -8.94
C PRO A 340 7.59 -19.24 -7.44
N HIS A 341 8.57 -19.40 -6.57
CA HIS A 341 8.35 -19.36 -5.12
C HIS A 341 7.94 -17.95 -4.65
N HIS A 342 8.61 -16.90 -5.16
CA HIS A 342 8.26 -15.52 -4.85
C HIS A 342 6.82 -15.18 -5.27
N VAL A 343 6.41 -15.64 -6.47
CA VAL A 343 5.03 -15.47 -6.94
C VAL A 343 4.05 -16.27 -6.08
N GLY A 344 4.44 -17.49 -5.64
CA GLY A 344 3.64 -18.32 -4.74
C GLY A 344 3.28 -17.59 -3.45
N GLU A 345 4.22 -16.88 -2.83
CA GLU A 345 3.96 -16.07 -1.63
C GLU A 345 2.97 -14.92 -1.90
N ALA A 346 3.11 -14.22 -3.03
CA ALA A 346 2.16 -13.18 -3.43
C ALA A 346 0.77 -13.78 -3.73
N TRP A 347 0.74 -14.96 -4.34
CA TRP A 347 -0.49 -15.68 -4.63
C TRP A 347 -1.23 -16.10 -3.35
N GLU A 348 -0.52 -16.57 -2.32
CA GLU A 348 -1.12 -16.85 -1.01
C GLU A 348 -1.76 -15.60 -0.38
N GLU A 349 -1.12 -14.43 -0.51
CA GLU A 349 -1.66 -13.17 0.00
C GLU A 349 -2.92 -12.76 -0.76
N LEU A 350 -2.90 -12.83 -2.09
CA LEU A 350 -4.06 -12.53 -2.93
C LEU A 350 -5.21 -13.51 -2.68
N ALA A 351 -4.89 -14.80 -2.51
CA ALA A 351 -5.88 -15.82 -2.15
C ALA A 351 -6.60 -15.46 -0.84
N ARG A 352 -5.86 -15.14 0.21
CA ARG A 352 -6.45 -14.72 1.49
C ARG A 352 -7.27 -13.44 1.38
N ALA A 353 -6.76 -12.45 0.65
CA ALA A 353 -7.46 -11.18 0.44
C ALA A 353 -8.78 -11.35 -0.33
N SER A 354 -8.86 -12.34 -1.23
CA SER A 354 -10.07 -12.57 -2.04
C SER A 354 -11.21 -13.25 -1.29
N VAL A 355 -10.94 -13.98 -0.19
CA VAL A 355 -11.93 -14.81 0.50
C VAL A 355 -13.20 -14.07 0.88
N PRO A 356 -13.14 -12.89 1.55
CA PRO A 356 -14.34 -12.17 1.94
C PRO A 356 -15.17 -11.62 0.77
N LEU A 357 -14.63 -11.66 -0.44
CA LEU A 357 -15.19 -11.06 -1.65
C LEU A 357 -15.65 -12.10 -2.68
N LEU A 358 -15.46 -13.39 -2.39
CA LEU A 358 -15.76 -14.50 -3.31
C LEU A 358 -17.12 -15.12 -2.98
N ASP A 359 -18.14 -14.83 -3.77
CA ASP A 359 -19.47 -15.48 -3.68
C ASP A 359 -19.42 -16.97 -4.07
N SER A 360 -18.40 -17.39 -4.86
CA SER A 360 -18.27 -18.75 -5.36
C SER A 360 -17.93 -19.81 -4.31
N LEU A 361 -17.69 -19.41 -3.07
CA LEU A 361 -17.37 -20.31 -1.96
C LEU A 361 -18.60 -20.78 -1.16
N GLY A 362 -19.82 -20.46 -1.64
CA GLY A 362 -21.10 -20.95 -1.12
C GLY A 362 -21.61 -20.26 0.13
N GLU A 363 -20.75 -19.61 0.89
CA GLU A 363 -21.08 -18.87 2.12
C GLU A 363 -20.30 -17.56 2.18
N SER A 364 -20.75 -16.62 3.02
CA SER A 364 -20.00 -15.40 3.34
C SER A 364 -18.89 -15.74 4.35
N TRP A 365 -17.66 -15.52 3.94
CA TRP A 365 -16.48 -15.77 4.76
C TRP A 365 -15.85 -14.47 5.27
N GLY A 366 -15.47 -14.48 6.54
CA GLY A 366 -14.68 -13.39 7.11
C GLY A 366 -13.24 -13.34 6.59
N PRO A 367 -12.42 -12.41 7.12
CA PRO A 367 -11.02 -12.27 6.72
C PRO A 367 -10.23 -13.56 6.93
N ALA A 368 -9.54 -14.00 5.88
CA ALA A 368 -8.74 -15.22 5.93
C ALA A 368 -7.33 -14.96 6.46
N SER A 369 -6.81 -15.91 7.21
CA SER A 369 -5.46 -15.90 7.75
C SER A 369 -4.77 -17.24 7.54
N ARG A 370 -3.45 -17.26 7.54
CA ARG A 370 -2.65 -18.49 7.59
C ARG A 370 -2.69 -19.08 9.00
N TRP A 371 -2.58 -20.38 9.12
CA TRP A 371 -2.40 -21.03 10.42
C TRP A 371 -1.18 -21.93 10.45
N TRP A 372 -0.46 -21.90 11.55
CA TRP A 372 0.67 -22.80 11.83
C TRP A 372 0.77 -23.09 13.32
N GLY A 373 1.04 -24.34 13.65
CA GLY A 373 1.13 -24.76 15.05
C GLY A 373 1.21 -26.27 15.18
N ALA A 374 0.90 -26.76 16.38
CA ALA A 374 0.74 -28.19 16.63
C ALA A 374 -0.70 -28.59 16.32
N GLY A 375 -0.89 -29.61 15.49
CA GLY A 375 -2.19 -30.24 15.29
C GLY A 375 -2.70 -30.98 16.52
N LEU A 376 -3.91 -31.56 16.45
CA LEU A 376 -4.48 -32.41 17.53
C LEU A 376 -3.58 -33.60 17.87
N ASP A 377 -2.81 -34.09 16.91
CA ASP A 377 -1.80 -35.15 17.07
C ASP A 377 -0.46 -34.63 17.60
N ARG A 378 -0.38 -33.38 18.03
CA ARG A 378 0.83 -32.67 18.49
C ARG A 378 1.95 -32.54 17.47
N LYS A 379 1.76 -32.94 16.21
CA LYS A 379 2.74 -32.76 15.15
C LYS A 379 2.62 -31.38 14.51
N PRO A 380 3.69 -30.81 13.96
CA PRO A 380 3.64 -29.57 13.21
C PRO A 380 2.62 -29.66 12.08
N LEU A 381 1.81 -28.65 11.93
CA LEU A 381 0.81 -28.52 10.89
C LEU A 381 0.75 -27.08 10.42
N GLU A 382 0.58 -26.91 9.13
CA GLU A 382 0.45 -25.62 8.48
C GLU A 382 -0.66 -25.66 7.44
N VAL A 383 -1.45 -24.56 7.39
CA VAL A 383 -2.53 -24.36 6.43
C VAL A 383 -2.41 -22.94 5.86
N ASP A 384 -2.46 -22.82 4.54
CA ASP A 384 -2.20 -21.56 3.84
C ASP A 384 -3.32 -20.52 4.06
N LEU A 385 -4.57 -21.02 4.29
CA LEU A 385 -5.75 -20.18 4.38
C LEU A 385 -6.78 -20.80 5.33
N VAL A 386 -7.27 -20.01 6.28
CA VAL A 386 -8.36 -20.35 7.20
C VAL A 386 -9.22 -19.11 7.38
N ALA A 387 -10.56 -19.27 7.26
CA ALA A 387 -11.54 -18.24 7.56
C ALA A 387 -12.75 -18.85 8.30
N ALA A 388 -13.43 -18.06 9.13
CA ALA A 388 -14.74 -18.44 9.69
C ALA A 388 -15.84 -17.79 8.86
N ASN A 389 -17.04 -18.42 8.83
CA ASN A 389 -18.24 -17.76 8.34
C ASN A 389 -18.75 -16.74 9.38
N GLU A 390 -19.77 -15.95 9.03
CA GLU A 390 -20.34 -14.92 9.91
C GLU A 390 -20.97 -15.50 11.17
N GLU A 391 -21.57 -16.70 11.08
CA GLU A 391 -22.24 -17.38 12.20
C GLU A 391 -21.24 -18.05 13.16
N GLY A 392 -20.00 -18.26 12.73
CA GLY A 392 -18.93 -18.85 13.52
C GLY A 392 -19.00 -20.37 13.67
N ASP A 393 -19.95 -21.05 13.04
CA ASP A 393 -20.14 -22.50 13.04
C ASP A 393 -19.54 -23.21 11.82
N GLY A 394 -19.16 -22.42 10.78
CA GLY A 394 -18.43 -22.85 9.59
C GLY A 394 -16.97 -22.43 9.59
N ILE A 395 -16.12 -23.23 8.96
CA ILE A 395 -14.71 -22.92 8.76
C ILE A 395 -14.27 -23.29 7.34
N LEU A 396 -13.71 -22.34 6.63
CA LEU A 396 -13.05 -22.54 5.35
C LEU A 396 -11.58 -22.89 5.61
N VAL A 397 -11.12 -23.98 5.00
CA VAL A 397 -9.72 -24.43 5.04
C VAL A 397 -9.21 -24.51 3.62
N GLY A 398 -8.13 -23.80 3.34
CA GLY A 398 -7.62 -23.65 1.99
C GLY A 398 -6.14 -23.99 1.81
N GLU A 399 -5.82 -24.58 0.66
CA GLU A 399 -4.47 -24.81 0.18
C GLU A 399 -4.21 -23.96 -1.06
N VAL A 400 -3.05 -23.31 -1.11
CA VAL A 400 -2.69 -22.36 -2.16
C VAL A 400 -1.43 -22.86 -2.90
N LYS A 401 -1.51 -23.04 -4.21
CA LYS A 401 -0.37 -23.56 -5.01
C LYS A 401 -0.18 -22.76 -6.29
N TRP A 402 1.06 -22.38 -6.54
CA TRP A 402 1.49 -21.70 -7.77
C TRP A 402 2.22 -22.66 -8.72
N ASN A 403 1.69 -23.86 -8.90
CA ASN A 403 2.26 -24.85 -9.81
C ASN A 403 1.58 -24.80 -11.19
N ALA A 404 2.34 -25.01 -12.25
CA ALA A 404 1.80 -25.06 -13.61
C ALA A 404 0.85 -26.24 -13.83
N GLN A 405 1.07 -27.34 -13.12
CA GLN A 405 0.27 -28.56 -13.18
C GLN A 405 -0.07 -29.04 -11.76
N PRO A 406 -1.10 -28.43 -11.13
CA PRO A 406 -1.53 -28.85 -9.81
C PRO A 406 -2.31 -30.17 -9.88
N ASP A 407 -2.01 -31.09 -9.00
CA ASP A 407 -2.77 -32.34 -8.82
C ASP A 407 -3.86 -32.15 -7.76
N ALA A 408 -5.01 -31.62 -8.20
CA ALA A 408 -6.14 -31.36 -7.31
C ALA A 408 -6.73 -32.65 -6.69
N ALA A 409 -6.66 -33.77 -7.41
CA ALA A 409 -7.13 -35.05 -6.90
C ALA A 409 -6.31 -35.55 -5.71
N ARG A 410 -5.04 -35.17 -5.62
CA ARG A 410 -4.18 -35.44 -4.48
C ARG A 410 -4.32 -34.38 -3.40
N LEU A 411 -4.43 -33.11 -3.80
CA LEU A 411 -4.46 -31.98 -2.84
C LEU A 411 -5.70 -31.98 -1.95
N LEU A 412 -6.90 -32.33 -2.48
CA LEU A 412 -8.13 -32.33 -1.68
C LEU A 412 -8.08 -33.31 -0.51
N PRO A 413 -7.76 -34.61 -0.70
CA PRO A 413 -7.64 -35.54 0.42
C PRO A 413 -6.51 -35.18 1.41
N GLU A 414 -5.45 -34.53 0.94
CA GLU A 414 -4.39 -34.01 1.82
C GLU A 414 -4.91 -32.83 2.67
N LEU A 415 -5.69 -31.94 2.08
CA LEU A 415 -6.28 -30.80 2.78
C LEU A 415 -7.35 -31.26 3.79
N GLU A 416 -8.18 -32.23 3.45
CA GLU A 416 -9.17 -32.84 4.35
C GLU A 416 -8.49 -33.42 5.60
N ARG A 417 -7.43 -34.21 5.44
CA ARG A 417 -6.62 -34.72 6.57
C ARG A 417 -5.96 -33.61 7.39
N LYS A 418 -5.57 -32.47 6.77
CA LYS A 418 -5.08 -31.31 7.49
C LYS A 418 -6.21 -30.68 8.31
N ALA A 419 -7.39 -30.52 7.74
CA ALA A 419 -8.55 -29.93 8.40
C ALA A 419 -8.99 -30.73 9.65
N GLU A 420 -9.05 -32.05 9.56
CA GLU A 420 -9.34 -32.95 10.68
C GLU A 420 -8.36 -32.77 11.88
N ARG A 421 -7.14 -32.34 11.61
CA ARG A 421 -6.11 -32.15 12.63
C ARG A 421 -6.09 -30.73 13.23
N LEU A 422 -6.92 -29.81 12.73
CA LEU A 422 -6.98 -28.43 13.23
C LEU A 422 -7.71 -28.38 14.59
N PRO A 423 -7.09 -27.81 15.65
CA PRO A 423 -7.68 -27.80 17.00
C PRO A 423 -9.02 -27.06 17.09
N PHE A 424 -9.26 -26.08 16.21
CA PHE A 424 -10.43 -25.21 16.22
C PHE A 424 -11.50 -25.60 15.18
N ALA A 425 -11.27 -26.64 14.39
CA ALA A 425 -12.26 -27.15 13.42
C ALA A 425 -13.25 -28.14 14.04
N LYS A 426 -12.95 -28.65 15.24
CA LYS A 426 -13.82 -29.61 15.91
C LYS A 426 -15.21 -29.02 16.18
N GLY A 427 -16.26 -29.72 15.71
CA GLY A 427 -17.65 -29.30 15.88
C GLY A 427 -18.12 -28.21 14.93
N LYS A 428 -17.30 -27.86 13.92
CA LYS A 428 -17.66 -26.92 12.86
C LYS A 428 -17.86 -27.61 11.52
N THR A 429 -18.71 -27.03 10.68
CA THR A 429 -18.80 -27.40 9.27
C THR A 429 -17.54 -26.97 8.55
N VAL A 430 -16.87 -27.90 7.86
CA VAL A 430 -15.61 -27.62 7.15
C VAL A 430 -15.87 -27.51 5.66
N THR A 431 -15.54 -26.36 5.09
CA THR A 431 -15.52 -26.14 3.64
C THR A 431 -14.05 -26.14 3.17
N LEU A 432 -13.77 -26.90 2.08
CA LEU A 432 -12.43 -26.99 1.52
C LEU A 432 -12.30 -26.14 0.26
N GLY A 433 -11.16 -25.43 0.09
CA GLY A 433 -10.88 -24.63 -1.08
C GLY A 433 -9.44 -24.80 -1.58
N LEU A 434 -9.24 -24.78 -2.90
CA LEU A 434 -7.94 -24.84 -3.56
C LEU A 434 -7.73 -23.59 -4.41
N TRP A 435 -6.75 -22.78 -4.09
CA TRP A 435 -6.32 -21.65 -4.93
C TRP A 435 -5.18 -22.10 -5.84
N LEU A 436 -5.49 -22.35 -7.11
CA LEU A 436 -4.55 -22.95 -8.06
C LEU A 436 -4.26 -22.01 -9.23
N ARG A 437 -3.00 -22.01 -9.69
CA ARG A 437 -2.57 -21.23 -10.86
C ARG A 437 -3.37 -21.54 -12.13
N THR A 438 -3.74 -22.80 -12.33
CA THR A 438 -4.47 -23.27 -13.50
C THR A 438 -5.78 -23.93 -13.11
N PRO A 439 -6.85 -23.75 -13.91
CA PRO A 439 -8.11 -24.45 -13.67
C PRO A 439 -7.93 -25.96 -13.81
N VAL A 440 -8.71 -26.71 -13.07
CA VAL A 440 -8.78 -28.19 -13.15
C VAL A 440 -10.14 -28.64 -13.66
N ARG A 441 -10.24 -29.90 -14.07
CA ARG A 441 -11.49 -30.53 -14.53
C ARG A 441 -11.94 -31.63 -13.57
N GLY A 442 -13.24 -32.01 -13.63
CA GLY A 442 -13.82 -33.07 -12.80
C GLY A 442 -14.34 -32.54 -11.45
N ARG A 443 -14.67 -33.43 -10.52
CA ARG A 443 -15.27 -33.12 -9.20
C ARG A 443 -14.45 -32.11 -8.39
N ALA A 444 -13.13 -32.13 -8.52
CA ALA A 444 -12.28 -31.19 -7.82
C ALA A 444 -12.45 -29.74 -8.29
N ALA A 445 -13.08 -29.49 -9.46
CA ALA A 445 -13.25 -28.14 -10.00
C ALA A 445 -14.15 -27.23 -9.12
N GLU A 446 -15.09 -27.81 -8.39
CA GLU A 446 -16.01 -27.08 -7.50
C GLU A 446 -15.28 -26.43 -6.32
N HIS A 447 -14.11 -26.95 -5.96
CA HIS A 447 -13.29 -26.45 -4.86
C HIS A 447 -12.14 -25.53 -5.34
N VAL A 448 -12.05 -25.24 -6.64
CA VAL A 448 -10.89 -24.54 -7.20
C VAL A 448 -11.22 -23.08 -7.50
N VAL A 449 -10.43 -22.19 -6.90
CA VAL A 449 -10.38 -20.76 -7.20
C VAL A 449 -9.16 -20.43 -8.05
N THR A 450 -9.38 -19.75 -9.15
CA THR A 450 -8.38 -19.42 -10.15
C THR A 450 -7.86 -17.98 -10.02
N PRO A 451 -6.69 -17.63 -10.62
CA PRO A 451 -6.20 -16.27 -10.65
C PRO A 451 -7.19 -15.26 -11.25
N ARG A 452 -8.02 -15.69 -12.20
CA ARG A 452 -9.03 -14.83 -12.81
C ARG A 452 -10.09 -14.44 -11.78
N GLN A 453 -10.66 -15.41 -11.06
CA GLN A 453 -11.67 -15.14 -10.03
C GLN A 453 -11.13 -14.25 -8.92
N VAL A 454 -9.91 -14.54 -8.43
CA VAL A 454 -9.25 -13.74 -7.40
C VAL A 454 -9.03 -12.28 -7.87
N LEU A 455 -8.52 -12.09 -9.08
CA LEU A 455 -8.26 -10.73 -9.60
C LEU A 455 -9.55 -9.97 -9.95
N ASP A 456 -10.62 -10.66 -10.35
CA ASP A 456 -11.89 -10.03 -10.69
C ASP A 456 -12.57 -9.44 -9.45
N VAL A 457 -12.37 -10.00 -8.24
CA VAL A 457 -12.91 -9.47 -6.99
C VAL A 457 -11.97 -8.49 -6.26
N LEU A 458 -10.70 -8.45 -6.62
CA LEU A 458 -9.72 -7.53 -6.05
C LEU A 458 -9.52 -6.27 -6.93
N CYS A 459 -10.56 -5.78 -7.55
CA CYS A 459 -10.61 -4.53 -8.31
C CYS A 459 -11.10 -3.37 -7.46
#